data_e41b5c63996cd261f0a1a87d2daead50
#
_entry.id   e41b5c63996cd261f0a1a87d2daead50
#
_cell.length_a   1.000
_cell.length_b   1.000
_cell.length_c   1.000
_cell.angle_alpha   90.00
_cell.angle_beta   90.00
_cell.angle_gamma   90.00
#
_symmetry.space_group_name_H-M   'P 1'
#
loop_
_entity.id
_entity.type
_entity.pdbx_description
1 polymer ?
#
loop_
_entity_poly.entity_id
_entity_poly.type
_entity_poly.pdbx_seq_one_letter_code
_entity_poly.pdbx_strand_id
1 'polypeptide(L)'
;LYVGGPEHAVGHLMYSRIWNNYLYDKGVVACKEPFKKLVHQGMILGENGIKMGKRFPEFVVNPSDIVKKYGADTLRLYEMFMGPLEQSKPWSMAGCDGARRWIDRVYRLFIESGKVTDTNDGKLDLIYHQTVKKVTEDYEALGFNTAISQMMIFVNEAYKVDTVYKPYAEGIIKMLSCITPHIGEEMWQLLGHEESIAYAPWPTYDESKLEVSKVMIVVQVNGKVRDRFEADKDADKEAVEKQALSLDTIQKYLAEGEVRKVIVITNKIVNIVVK
;
A
#
# COMPACT_ATOMS: atom_id res chain seq x y z
N LEU A 1 -15.25 -17.41 -5.04
CA LEU A 1 -15.44 -16.07 -4.51
C LEU A 1 -16.59 -15.38 -5.24
N TYR A 2 -17.48 -14.73 -4.51
CA TYR A 2 -18.56 -13.91 -5.02
C TYR A 2 -18.63 -12.59 -4.27
N VAL A 3 -18.56 -11.48 -4.98
CA VAL A 3 -18.49 -10.14 -4.39
C VAL A 3 -19.71 -9.33 -4.85
N GLY A 4 -20.40 -8.68 -3.91
CA GLY A 4 -21.56 -7.86 -4.23
C GLY A 4 -22.14 -7.17 -3.00
N GLY A 5 -22.96 -6.13 -3.21
CA GLY A 5 -23.61 -5.39 -2.14
C GLY A 5 -24.65 -6.22 -1.37
N PRO A 6 -24.86 -5.93 -0.08
CA PRO A 6 -25.85 -6.64 0.74
C PRO A 6 -27.29 -6.46 0.25
N GLU A 7 -27.57 -5.41 -0.54
CA GLU A 7 -28.89 -5.15 -1.13
C GLU A 7 -29.35 -6.25 -2.11
N HIS A 8 -28.43 -7.11 -2.59
CA HIS A 8 -28.75 -8.23 -3.47
C HIS A 8 -29.12 -9.52 -2.72
N ALA A 9 -29.10 -9.52 -1.38
CA ALA A 9 -29.33 -10.72 -0.56
C ALA A 9 -30.73 -11.31 -0.81
N VAL A 10 -31.77 -10.49 -0.83
CA VAL A 10 -33.18 -10.93 -1.01
C VAL A 10 -33.52 -11.18 -2.47
N GLY A 11 -32.89 -10.46 -3.40
CA GLY A 11 -33.13 -10.63 -4.85
C GLY A 11 -32.20 -11.66 -5.48
N HIS A 12 -31.10 -11.19 -6.01
CA HIS A 12 -30.17 -11.97 -6.82
C HIS A 12 -29.58 -13.20 -6.09
N LEU A 13 -29.14 -13.06 -4.84
CA LEU A 13 -28.51 -14.17 -4.11
C LEU A 13 -29.51 -15.29 -3.80
N MET A 14 -30.73 -14.95 -3.45
CA MET A 14 -31.79 -15.92 -3.22
C MET A 14 -32.16 -16.66 -4.52
N TYR A 15 -32.37 -15.93 -5.63
CA TYR A 15 -32.68 -16.56 -6.91
C TYR A 15 -31.56 -17.45 -7.44
N SER A 16 -30.32 -17.02 -7.35
CA SER A 16 -29.18 -17.84 -7.79
C SER A 16 -29.07 -19.15 -7.01
N ARG A 17 -29.35 -19.15 -5.70
CA ARG A 17 -29.36 -20.36 -4.87
C ARG A 17 -30.55 -21.28 -5.20
N ILE A 18 -31.75 -20.72 -5.39
CA ILE A 18 -32.95 -21.50 -5.78
C ILE A 18 -32.69 -22.22 -7.11
N TRP A 19 -32.21 -21.50 -8.15
CA TRP A 19 -31.89 -22.07 -9.43
C TRP A 19 -30.79 -23.14 -9.36
N ASN A 20 -29.72 -22.86 -8.64
CA ASN A 20 -28.61 -23.79 -8.50
C ASN A 20 -29.05 -25.07 -7.75
N ASN A 21 -29.84 -24.94 -6.68
CA ASN A 21 -30.40 -26.10 -5.98
C ASN A 21 -31.32 -26.95 -6.88
N TYR A 22 -32.19 -26.32 -7.67
CA TYR A 22 -33.03 -27.04 -8.65
C TYR A 22 -32.18 -27.77 -9.67
N LEU A 23 -31.16 -27.14 -10.25
CA LEU A 23 -30.26 -27.76 -11.22
C LEU A 23 -29.43 -28.89 -10.58
N TYR A 24 -29.05 -28.75 -9.32
CA TYR A 24 -28.40 -29.82 -8.58
C TYR A 24 -29.29 -31.03 -8.40
N ASP A 25 -30.55 -30.84 -7.98
CA ASP A 25 -31.53 -31.91 -7.85
C ASP A 25 -31.83 -32.61 -9.17
N LYS A 26 -31.65 -31.93 -10.32
CA LYS A 26 -31.74 -32.49 -11.67
C LYS A 26 -30.45 -33.10 -12.18
N GLY A 27 -29.38 -33.11 -11.40
CA GLY A 27 -28.06 -33.64 -11.79
C GLY A 27 -27.31 -32.85 -12.85
N VAL A 28 -27.68 -31.57 -13.07
CA VAL A 28 -27.07 -30.68 -14.08
C VAL A 28 -25.79 -30.02 -13.56
N VAL A 29 -25.76 -29.67 -12.28
CA VAL A 29 -24.58 -29.07 -11.64
C VAL A 29 -24.04 -29.96 -10.51
N ALA A 30 -22.73 -29.90 -10.27
CA ALA A 30 -22.03 -30.79 -9.34
C ALA A 30 -22.11 -30.35 -7.87
N CYS A 31 -22.51 -29.13 -7.57
CA CYS A 31 -22.53 -28.59 -6.21
C CYS A 31 -23.88 -27.95 -5.88
N LYS A 32 -24.31 -28.11 -4.62
CA LYS A 32 -25.60 -27.60 -4.13
C LYS A 32 -25.52 -26.09 -3.84
N GLU A 33 -24.41 -25.60 -3.28
CA GLU A 33 -24.20 -24.19 -3.04
C GLU A 33 -23.36 -23.56 -4.15
N PRO A 34 -23.85 -22.47 -4.81
CA PRO A 34 -23.15 -21.86 -5.96
C PRO A 34 -21.89 -21.11 -5.57
N PHE A 35 -21.78 -20.62 -4.33
CA PHE A 35 -20.68 -19.78 -3.88
C PHE A 35 -20.01 -20.34 -2.63
N LYS A 36 -18.69 -20.54 -2.68
CA LYS A 36 -17.88 -20.99 -1.52
C LYS A 36 -17.60 -19.86 -0.53
N LYS A 37 -17.49 -18.62 -1.00
CA LYS A 37 -17.22 -17.43 -0.19
C LYS A 37 -17.98 -16.25 -0.77
N LEU A 38 -18.75 -15.60 0.06
CA LEU A 38 -19.45 -14.34 -0.25
C LEU A 38 -18.78 -13.19 0.51
N VAL A 39 -18.50 -12.11 -0.19
CA VAL A 39 -17.97 -10.87 0.38
C VAL A 39 -18.91 -9.74 0.02
N HIS A 40 -19.42 -9.06 1.04
CA HIS A 40 -20.22 -7.85 0.85
C HIS A 40 -19.31 -6.63 0.74
N GLN A 41 -19.55 -5.83 -0.29
CA GLN A 41 -18.93 -4.51 -0.42
C GLN A 41 -19.83 -3.42 0.15
N GLY A 42 -19.22 -2.36 0.66
CA GLY A 42 -19.92 -1.15 1.10
C GLY A 42 -20.47 -0.36 -0.08
N MET A 43 -21.38 0.54 0.20
CA MET A 43 -22.00 1.42 -0.79
C MET A 43 -21.17 2.70 -0.97
N ILE A 44 -21.00 3.13 -2.22
CA ILE A 44 -20.50 4.47 -2.50
C ILE A 44 -21.66 5.45 -2.40
N LEU A 45 -21.53 6.40 -1.48
CA LEU A 45 -22.53 7.41 -1.19
C LEU A 45 -22.22 8.70 -1.95
N GLY A 46 -23.20 9.57 -2.09
CA GLY A 46 -22.96 10.93 -2.57
C GLY A 46 -22.04 11.70 -1.62
N GLU A 47 -21.55 12.86 -2.04
CA GLU A 47 -20.69 13.73 -1.20
C GLU A 47 -21.42 14.18 0.09
N ASN A 48 -22.75 14.18 0.08
CA ASN A 48 -23.61 14.44 1.24
C ASN A 48 -23.72 13.25 2.22
N GLY A 49 -23.06 12.12 1.96
CA GLY A 49 -23.11 10.92 2.78
C GLY A 49 -24.40 10.10 2.66
N ILE A 50 -25.26 10.41 1.69
CA ILE A 50 -26.53 9.71 1.45
C ILE A 50 -26.41 8.84 0.20
N LYS A 51 -27.18 7.75 0.15
CA LYS A 51 -27.27 6.89 -1.03
C LYS A 51 -27.62 7.71 -2.28
N MET A 52 -26.83 7.59 -3.33
CA MET A 52 -27.08 8.21 -4.62
C MET A 52 -28.42 7.71 -5.19
N GLY A 53 -29.25 8.63 -5.71
CA GLY A 53 -30.53 8.29 -6.27
C GLY A 53 -31.35 9.48 -6.73
N LYS A 54 -32.54 9.23 -7.24
CA LYS A 54 -33.43 10.23 -7.85
C LYS A 54 -33.87 11.36 -6.91
N ARG A 55 -33.77 11.14 -5.58
CA ARG A 55 -34.17 12.14 -4.57
C ARG A 55 -33.18 13.31 -4.49
N PHE A 56 -31.89 13.04 -4.78
CA PHE A 56 -30.81 14.02 -4.73
C PHE A 56 -29.94 13.84 -5.99
N PRO A 57 -30.47 14.19 -7.18
CA PRO A 57 -29.80 13.94 -8.44
C PRO A 57 -28.46 14.70 -8.58
N GLU A 58 -28.31 15.83 -7.88
CA GLU A 58 -27.10 16.63 -7.86
C GLU A 58 -25.88 15.95 -7.23
N PHE A 59 -26.12 14.94 -6.39
CA PHE A 59 -25.04 14.12 -5.79
C PHE A 59 -24.81 12.78 -6.49
N VAL A 60 -25.52 12.52 -7.58
CA VAL A 60 -25.33 11.30 -8.36
C VAL A 60 -24.10 11.47 -9.23
N VAL A 61 -23.12 10.57 -9.02
CA VAL A 61 -21.90 10.51 -9.84
C VAL A 61 -22.09 9.45 -10.92
N ASN A 62 -21.94 9.85 -12.17
CA ASN A 62 -21.98 8.95 -13.30
C ASN A 62 -20.55 8.45 -13.60
N PRO A 63 -20.26 7.14 -13.48
CA PRO A 63 -18.95 6.60 -13.79
C PRO A 63 -18.43 6.98 -15.18
N SER A 64 -19.30 7.04 -16.19
CA SER A 64 -18.92 7.42 -17.56
C SER A 64 -18.33 8.83 -17.64
N ASP A 65 -18.82 9.77 -16.83
CA ASP A 65 -18.29 11.15 -16.82
C ASP A 65 -16.92 11.20 -16.14
N ILE A 66 -16.72 10.40 -15.08
CA ILE A 66 -15.42 10.25 -14.42
C ILE A 66 -14.41 9.62 -15.38
N VAL A 67 -14.80 8.54 -16.07
CA VAL A 67 -13.92 7.88 -17.05
C VAL A 67 -13.55 8.83 -18.19
N LYS A 68 -14.48 9.63 -18.71
CA LYS A 68 -14.17 10.64 -19.75
C LYS A 68 -13.19 11.70 -19.27
N LYS A 69 -13.30 12.14 -18.02
CA LYS A 69 -12.49 13.21 -17.46
C LYS A 69 -11.11 12.73 -16.98
N TYR A 70 -11.04 11.59 -16.32
CA TYR A 70 -9.85 11.12 -15.60
C TYR A 70 -9.25 9.82 -16.12
N GLY A 71 -9.99 9.07 -16.94
CA GLY A 71 -9.65 7.72 -17.36
C GLY A 71 -10.17 6.63 -16.45
N ALA A 72 -10.33 5.42 -16.99
CA ALA A 72 -10.87 4.27 -16.27
C ALA A 72 -9.96 3.85 -15.09
N ASP A 73 -8.65 3.88 -15.28
CA ASP A 73 -7.70 3.48 -14.23
C ASP A 73 -7.76 4.40 -13.01
N THR A 74 -7.99 5.70 -13.22
CA THR A 74 -8.18 6.64 -12.10
C THR A 74 -9.42 6.32 -11.30
N LEU A 75 -10.55 6.02 -11.96
CA LEU A 75 -11.78 5.62 -11.30
C LEU A 75 -11.56 4.35 -10.48
N ARG A 76 -10.99 3.32 -11.10
CA ARG A 76 -10.70 2.03 -10.45
C ARG A 76 -9.79 2.19 -9.23
N LEU A 77 -8.69 2.95 -9.41
CA LEU A 77 -7.76 3.21 -8.31
C LEU A 77 -8.44 3.95 -7.16
N TYR A 78 -9.24 4.97 -7.47
CA TYR A 78 -9.93 5.74 -6.45
C TYR A 78 -10.93 4.89 -5.66
N GLU A 79 -11.77 4.10 -6.34
CA GLU A 79 -12.75 3.22 -5.70
C GLU A 79 -12.09 2.19 -4.77
N MET A 80 -10.96 1.61 -5.18
CA MET A 80 -10.22 0.65 -4.36
C MET A 80 -9.45 1.32 -3.21
N PHE A 81 -9.06 2.58 -3.38
CA PHE A 81 -8.25 3.31 -2.38
C PHE A 81 -9.07 4.00 -1.30
N MET A 82 -10.32 4.38 -1.56
CA MET A 82 -11.11 5.25 -0.68
C MET A 82 -11.43 4.67 0.71
N GLY A 83 -11.07 3.39 0.98
CA GLY A 83 -11.16 2.75 2.30
C GLY A 83 -11.46 1.25 2.23
N PRO A 84 -11.68 0.57 3.37
CA PRO A 84 -11.97 -0.85 3.41
C PRO A 84 -13.17 -1.24 2.53
N LEU A 85 -13.06 -2.35 1.80
CA LEU A 85 -14.07 -2.76 0.80
C LEU A 85 -15.49 -2.86 1.40
N GLU A 86 -15.62 -3.34 2.62
CA GLU A 86 -16.91 -3.61 3.28
C GLU A 86 -17.61 -2.36 3.82
N GLN A 87 -16.92 -1.23 3.90
CA GLN A 87 -17.47 0.01 4.45
C GLN A 87 -18.10 0.90 3.38
N SER A 88 -19.26 1.47 3.70
CA SER A 88 -19.85 2.54 2.89
C SER A 88 -19.06 3.83 3.04
N LYS A 89 -18.88 4.57 1.95
CA LYS A 89 -18.00 5.73 1.87
C LYS A 89 -18.60 6.83 1.03
N PRO A 90 -18.46 8.12 1.43
CA PRO A 90 -18.88 9.24 0.61
C PRO A 90 -17.92 9.42 -0.57
N TRP A 91 -18.47 9.78 -1.73
CA TRP A 91 -17.69 10.18 -2.89
C TRP A 91 -16.94 11.49 -2.62
N SER A 92 -15.77 11.65 -3.24
CA SER A 92 -14.99 12.90 -3.21
C SER A 92 -14.28 13.13 -4.54
N MET A 93 -14.59 14.23 -5.21
CA MET A 93 -13.90 14.61 -6.44
C MET A 93 -12.41 14.91 -6.19
N ALA A 94 -12.07 15.49 -5.05
CA ALA A 94 -10.68 15.71 -4.65
C ALA A 94 -9.89 14.39 -4.50
N GLY A 95 -10.56 13.31 -4.11
CA GLY A 95 -9.98 11.97 -4.08
C GLY A 95 -9.64 11.44 -5.48
N CYS A 96 -10.51 11.67 -6.47
CA CYS A 96 -10.23 11.35 -7.88
C CYS A 96 -9.03 12.13 -8.41
N ASP A 97 -8.94 13.43 -8.13
CA ASP A 97 -7.79 14.26 -8.50
C ASP A 97 -6.49 13.73 -7.85
N GLY A 98 -6.57 13.27 -6.60
CA GLY A 98 -5.46 12.65 -5.89
C GLY A 98 -4.99 11.35 -6.55
N ALA A 99 -5.92 10.48 -6.91
CA ALA A 99 -5.65 9.21 -7.59
C ALA A 99 -5.00 9.45 -8.96
N ARG A 100 -5.51 10.41 -9.76
CA ARG A 100 -4.91 10.77 -11.05
C ARG A 100 -3.48 11.26 -10.89
N ARG A 101 -3.23 12.20 -10.00
CA ARG A 101 -1.87 12.72 -9.74
C ARG A 101 -0.91 11.63 -9.31
N TRP A 102 -1.38 10.63 -8.56
CA TRP A 102 -0.52 9.53 -8.15
C TRP A 102 -0.18 8.61 -9.32
N ILE A 103 -1.13 8.27 -10.21
CA ILE A 103 -0.87 7.52 -11.45
C ILE A 103 0.19 8.24 -12.29
N ASP A 104 0.01 9.53 -12.52
CA ASP A 104 0.96 10.34 -13.30
C ASP A 104 2.35 10.36 -12.66
N ARG A 105 2.40 10.34 -11.32
CA ARG A 105 3.65 10.28 -10.58
C ARG A 105 4.35 8.93 -10.72
N VAL A 106 3.61 7.83 -10.70
CA VAL A 106 4.14 6.48 -10.95
C VAL A 106 4.72 6.39 -12.36
N TYR A 107 3.97 6.85 -13.36
CA TYR A 107 4.42 6.85 -14.75
C TYR A 107 5.71 7.67 -14.94
N ARG A 108 5.76 8.87 -14.39
CA ARG A 108 6.98 9.70 -14.42
C ARG A 108 8.18 9.00 -13.77
N LEU A 109 7.97 8.34 -12.64
CA LEU A 109 9.05 7.66 -11.93
C LEU A 109 9.65 6.52 -12.78
N PHE A 110 8.81 5.66 -13.33
CA PHE A 110 9.29 4.42 -13.96
C PHE A 110 9.60 4.58 -15.45
N ILE A 111 9.00 5.56 -16.13
CA ILE A 111 9.14 5.71 -17.59
C ILE A 111 9.94 6.97 -17.96
N GLU A 112 9.60 8.14 -17.39
CA GLU A 112 10.15 9.41 -17.86
C GLU A 112 11.42 9.84 -17.13
N SER A 113 11.64 9.42 -15.89
CA SER A 113 12.71 9.93 -15.03
C SER A 113 14.12 9.47 -15.43
N GLY A 114 14.23 8.38 -16.21
CA GLY A 114 15.50 7.72 -16.50
C GLY A 114 16.15 7.02 -15.28
N LYS A 115 15.44 6.88 -14.16
CA LYS A 115 15.97 6.23 -12.94
C LYS A 115 15.97 4.71 -13.01
N VAL A 116 15.17 4.09 -13.88
CA VAL A 116 15.09 2.62 -13.98
C VAL A 116 16.34 2.08 -14.64
N THR A 117 17.03 1.17 -13.95
CA THR A 117 18.32 0.59 -14.37
C THR A 117 18.37 -0.92 -14.11
N ASP A 118 19.27 -1.61 -14.80
CA ASP A 118 19.48 -3.04 -14.61
C ASP A 118 20.38 -3.36 -13.39
N THR A 119 20.89 -2.33 -12.71
CA THR A 119 21.79 -2.50 -11.56
C THR A 119 21.03 -2.25 -10.26
N ASN A 120 21.14 -3.19 -9.32
CA ASN A 120 20.61 -3.04 -7.97
C ASN A 120 21.68 -2.49 -7.01
N ASP A 121 21.47 -1.31 -6.44
CA ASP A 121 22.33 -0.72 -5.41
C ASP A 121 21.92 -1.09 -3.96
N GLY A 122 20.86 -1.89 -3.82
CA GLY A 122 20.34 -2.40 -2.55
C GLY A 122 19.52 -1.41 -1.72
N LYS A 123 19.48 -0.13 -2.08
CA LYS A 123 18.80 0.90 -1.27
C LYS A 123 17.29 0.69 -1.14
N LEU A 124 16.65 0.06 -2.14
CA LEU A 124 15.23 -0.24 -2.14
C LEU A 124 14.89 -1.69 -1.78
N ASP A 125 15.88 -2.52 -1.48
CA ASP A 125 15.67 -3.96 -1.23
C ASP A 125 14.61 -4.18 -0.13
N LEU A 126 14.84 -3.63 1.06
CA LEU A 126 13.94 -3.81 2.19
C LEU A 126 12.51 -3.38 1.86
N ILE A 127 12.34 -2.15 1.36
CA ILE A 127 10.99 -1.61 1.09
C ILE A 127 10.30 -2.35 -0.05
N TYR A 128 11.04 -2.84 -1.07
CA TYR A 128 10.47 -3.63 -2.15
C TYR A 128 9.90 -4.95 -1.63
N HIS A 129 10.73 -5.74 -0.91
CA HIS A 129 10.30 -7.04 -0.39
C HIS A 129 9.17 -6.92 0.62
N GLN A 130 9.19 -5.90 1.49
CA GLN A 130 8.06 -5.55 2.36
C GLN A 130 6.80 -5.22 1.57
N THR A 131 6.95 -4.49 0.46
CA THR A 131 5.81 -4.10 -0.39
C THR A 131 5.20 -5.32 -1.08
N VAL A 132 6.01 -6.19 -1.68
CA VAL A 132 5.50 -7.41 -2.32
C VAL A 132 4.77 -8.29 -1.32
N LYS A 133 5.36 -8.54 -0.15
CA LYS A 133 4.73 -9.33 0.92
C LYS A 133 3.39 -8.72 1.33
N LYS A 134 3.39 -7.46 1.70
CA LYS A 134 2.19 -6.75 2.21
C LYS A 134 1.09 -6.69 1.16
N VAL A 135 1.41 -6.37 -0.09
CA VAL A 135 0.41 -6.29 -1.17
C VAL A 135 -0.17 -7.66 -1.49
N THR A 136 0.64 -8.73 -1.46
CA THR A 136 0.16 -10.09 -1.65
C THR A 136 -0.86 -10.48 -0.57
N GLU A 137 -0.51 -10.29 0.70
CA GLU A 137 -1.39 -10.57 1.84
C GLU A 137 -2.68 -9.73 1.79
N ASP A 138 -2.57 -8.46 1.47
CA ASP A 138 -3.72 -7.55 1.37
C ASP A 138 -4.66 -7.92 0.22
N TYR A 139 -4.14 -8.30 -0.95
CA TYR A 139 -4.99 -8.71 -2.08
C TYR A 139 -5.74 -10.00 -1.78
N GLU A 140 -5.10 -10.97 -1.13
CA GLU A 140 -5.77 -12.19 -0.68
C GLU A 140 -6.88 -11.91 0.35
N ALA A 141 -6.65 -10.92 1.22
CA ALA A 141 -7.61 -10.46 2.22
C ALA A 141 -8.63 -9.43 1.68
N LEU A 142 -8.53 -9.01 0.40
CA LEU A 142 -9.31 -7.93 -0.22
C LEU A 142 -9.09 -6.55 0.43
N GLY A 143 -7.93 -6.34 1.02
CA GLY A 143 -7.47 -5.08 1.63
C GLY A 143 -6.85 -4.12 0.59
N PHE A 144 -7.58 -3.79 -0.47
CA PHE A 144 -7.05 -3.03 -1.60
C PHE A 144 -6.52 -1.65 -1.21
N ASN A 145 -7.17 -0.97 -0.27
CA ASN A 145 -6.76 0.36 0.19
C ASN A 145 -5.40 0.34 0.90
N THR A 146 -5.12 -0.69 1.68
CA THR A 146 -3.82 -0.86 2.36
C THR A 146 -2.74 -1.31 1.40
N ALA A 147 -3.06 -2.18 0.43
CA ALA A 147 -2.16 -2.55 -0.65
C ALA A 147 -1.71 -1.32 -1.47
N ILE A 148 -2.66 -0.47 -1.87
CA ILE A 148 -2.36 0.78 -2.60
C ILE A 148 -1.50 1.71 -1.74
N SER A 149 -1.83 1.87 -0.46
CA SER A 149 -1.04 2.68 0.48
C SER A 149 0.40 2.18 0.58
N GLN A 150 0.61 0.87 0.61
CA GLN A 150 1.95 0.29 0.63
C GLN A 150 2.73 0.56 -0.66
N MET A 151 2.08 0.45 -1.83
CA MET A 151 2.69 0.83 -3.11
C MET A 151 3.04 2.34 -3.15
N MET A 152 2.20 3.19 -2.54
CA MET A 152 2.51 4.63 -2.40
C MET A 152 3.75 4.87 -1.55
N ILE A 153 3.96 4.10 -0.47
CA ILE A 153 5.16 4.17 0.36
C ILE A 153 6.39 3.80 -0.48
N PHE A 154 6.36 2.69 -1.22
CA PHE A 154 7.46 2.32 -2.11
C PHE A 154 7.80 3.42 -3.12
N VAL A 155 6.79 3.97 -3.80
CA VAL A 155 6.99 5.06 -4.78
C VAL A 155 7.63 6.28 -4.11
N ASN A 156 7.24 6.62 -2.88
CA ASN A 156 7.84 7.73 -2.14
C ASN A 156 9.32 7.48 -1.82
N GLU A 157 9.70 6.26 -1.43
CA GLU A 157 11.10 5.91 -1.20
C GLU A 157 11.91 5.88 -2.51
N ALA A 158 11.33 5.37 -3.60
CA ALA A 158 11.96 5.33 -4.91
C ALA A 158 12.24 6.75 -5.49
N TYR A 159 11.47 7.74 -5.11
CA TYR A 159 11.77 9.14 -5.47
C TYR A 159 13.02 9.70 -4.77
N LYS A 160 13.38 9.18 -3.60
CA LYS A 160 14.53 9.67 -2.80
C LYS A 160 15.88 9.14 -3.28
N VAL A 161 15.87 8.06 -4.05
CA VAL A 161 17.09 7.43 -4.58
C VAL A 161 17.36 7.87 -6.02
N ASP A 162 18.60 7.70 -6.47
CA ASP A 162 19.01 8.08 -7.84
C ASP A 162 18.62 7.02 -8.86
N THR A 163 18.60 5.74 -8.45
CA THR A 163 18.34 4.60 -9.34
C THR A 163 17.27 3.68 -8.75
N VAL A 164 16.46 3.09 -9.64
CA VAL A 164 15.46 2.08 -9.32
C VAL A 164 15.78 0.81 -10.10
N TYR A 165 16.01 -0.30 -9.44
CA TYR A 165 16.26 -1.58 -10.09
C TYR A 165 15.05 -2.02 -10.92
N LYS A 166 15.26 -2.30 -12.22
CA LYS A 166 14.21 -2.60 -13.18
C LYS A 166 13.25 -3.71 -12.71
N PRO A 167 13.71 -4.86 -12.17
CA PRO A 167 12.81 -5.87 -11.64
C PRO A 167 11.90 -5.36 -10.49
N TYR A 168 12.34 -4.36 -9.72
CA TYR A 168 11.49 -3.75 -8.68
C TYR A 168 10.41 -2.87 -9.28
N ALA A 169 10.75 -2.03 -10.27
CA ALA A 169 9.77 -1.27 -11.02
C ALA A 169 8.72 -2.19 -11.65
N GLU A 170 9.15 -3.25 -12.33
CA GLU A 170 8.30 -4.26 -12.94
C GLU A 170 7.40 -4.97 -11.91
N GLY A 171 7.92 -5.31 -10.74
CA GLY A 171 7.14 -5.91 -9.66
C GLY A 171 6.01 -5.00 -9.16
N ILE A 172 6.30 -3.70 -8.98
CA ILE A 172 5.28 -2.71 -8.58
C ILE A 172 4.24 -2.54 -9.69
N ILE A 173 4.66 -2.46 -10.95
CA ILE A 173 3.75 -2.34 -12.10
C ILE A 173 2.82 -3.55 -12.19
N LYS A 174 3.33 -4.78 -11.99
CA LYS A 174 2.51 -6.01 -11.96
C LYS A 174 1.44 -5.95 -10.88
N MET A 175 1.79 -5.57 -9.66
CA MET A 175 0.83 -5.45 -8.55
C MET A 175 -0.20 -4.36 -8.82
N LEU A 176 0.24 -3.21 -9.35
CA LEU A 176 -0.62 -2.09 -9.67
C LEU A 176 -1.58 -2.40 -10.82
N SER A 177 -1.15 -3.17 -11.82
CA SER A 177 -1.95 -3.50 -13.01
C SER A 177 -3.26 -4.25 -12.69
N CYS A 178 -3.33 -4.95 -11.57
CA CYS A 178 -4.58 -5.57 -11.10
C CYS A 178 -5.68 -4.53 -10.86
N ILE A 179 -5.31 -3.30 -10.49
CA ILE A 179 -6.22 -2.19 -10.25
C ILE A 179 -6.28 -1.26 -11.47
N THR A 180 -5.11 -0.92 -12.03
CA THR A 180 -4.97 0.02 -13.15
C THR A 180 -4.41 -0.69 -14.39
N PRO A 181 -5.22 -1.51 -15.09
CA PRO A 181 -4.73 -2.40 -16.14
C PRO A 181 -4.19 -1.67 -17.36
N HIS A 182 -4.78 -0.53 -17.75
CA HIS A 182 -4.37 0.16 -18.98
C HIS A 182 -2.99 0.79 -18.85
N ILE A 183 -2.76 1.58 -17.78
CA ILE A 183 -1.45 2.18 -17.52
C ILE A 183 -0.40 1.12 -17.14
N GLY A 184 -0.83 0.03 -16.48
CA GLY A 184 0.03 -1.11 -16.18
C GLY A 184 0.57 -1.75 -17.43
N GLU A 185 -0.29 -2.06 -18.40
CA GLU A 185 0.08 -2.64 -19.70
C GLU A 185 0.99 -1.69 -20.49
N GLU A 186 0.66 -0.40 -20.57
CA GLU A 186 1.47 0.61 -21.25
C GLU A 186 2.89 0.70 -20.66
N MET A 187 3.03 0.80 -19.34
CA MET A 187 4.34 0.83 -18.70
C MET A 187 5.13 -0.46 -18.91
N TRP A 188 4.44 -1.61 -18.90
CA TRP A 188 5.03 -2.90 -19.13
C TRP A 188 5.65 -3.01 -20.52
N GLN A 189 4.93 -2.58 -21.55
CA GLN A 189 5.42 -2.55 -22.94
C GLN A 189 6.59 -1.56 -23.09
N LEU A 190 6.51 -0.37 -22.49
CA LEU A 190 7.57 0.62 -22.52
C LEU A 190 8.85 0.16 -21.83
N LEU A 191 8.76 -0.77 -20.88
CA LEU A 191 9.92 -1.42 -20.26
C LEU A 191 10.50 -2.56 -21.11
N GLY A 192 9.94 -2.83 -22.30
CA GLY A 192 10.49 -3.74 -23.30
C GLY A 192 9.87 -5.14 -23.32
N HIS A 193 8.70 -5.32 -22.75
CA HIS A 193 7.98 -6.60 -22.78
C HIS A 193 6.99 -6.65 -23.95
N GLU A 194 6.99 -7.76 -24.70
CA GLU A 194 6.11 -7.98 -25.85
C GLU A 194 4.80 -8.67 -25.44
N GLU A 195 4.85 -9.54 -24.42
CA GLU A 195 3.68 -10.25 -23.93
C GLU A 195 2.91 -9.38 -22.91
N SER A 196 1.58 -9.59 -22.86
CA SER A 196 0.74 -8.86 -21.91
C SER A 196 1.13 -9.11 -20.45
N ILE A 197 1.13 -8.06 -19.65
CA ILE A 197 1.37 -8.11 -18.21
C ILE A 197 0.39 -9.04 -17.48
N ALA A 198 -0.80 -9.25 -18.04
CA ALA A 198 -1.83 -10.13 -17.47
C ALA A 198 -1.36 -11.59 -17.32
N TYR A 199 -0.37 -12.03 -18.09
CA TYR A 199 0.20 -13.37 -18.02
C TYR A 199 1.55 -13.40 -17.28
N ALA A 200 2.07 -12.25 -16.86
CA ALA A 200 3.33 -12.18 -16.14
C ALA A 200 3.19 -12.82 -14.74
N PRO A 201 4.21 -13.59 -14.27
CA PRO A 201 4.15 -14.19 -12.96
C PRO A 201 4.11 -13.12 -11.86
N TRP A 202 3.36 -13.42 -10.78
CA TRP A 202 3.29 -12.55 -9.61
C TRP A 202 4.69 -12.34 -9.01
N PRO A 203 5.03 -11.12 -8.56
CA PRO A 203 6.34 -10.87 -7.97
C PRO A 203 6.52 -11.64 -6.66
N THR A 204 7.74 -12.12 -6.44
CA THR A 204 8.14 -12.82 -5.22
C THR A 204 8.96 -11.92 -4.32
N TYR A 205 8.97 -12.23 -3.01
CA TYR A 205 9.82 -11.55 -2.04
C TYR A 205 10.79 -12.53 -1.38
N ASP A 206 11.91 -11.99 -0.91
CA ASP A 206 12.94 -12.74 -0.19
C ASP A 206 12.81 -12.39 1.31
N GLU A 207 12.52 -13.39 2.14
CA GLU A 207 12.35 -13.19 3.58
C GLU A 207 13.63 -12.70 4.26
N SER A 208 14.80 -13.10 3.76
CA SER A 208 16.09 -12.65 4.31
C SER A 208 16.28 -11.14 4.17
N LYS A 209 15.63 -10.51 3.19
CA LYS A 209 15.68 -9.07 2.94
C LYS A 209 14.60 -8.28 3.70
N LEU A 210 13.74 -8.96 4.46
CA LEU A 210 12.75 -8.33 5.34
C LEU A 210 13.33 -8.00 6.72
N GLU A 211 14.47 -8.58 7.07
CA GLU A 211 15.13 -8.29 8.33
C GLU A 211 15.72 -6.88 8.30
N VAL A 212 15.23 -6.05 9.20
CA VAL A 212 15.82 -4.74 9.48
C VAL A 212 17.07 -5.00 10.30
N SER A 213 18.23 -4.99 9.65
CA SER A 213 19.52 -5.17 10.34
C SER A 213 19.90 -3.97 11.19
N LYS A 214 19.39 -2.77 10.86
CA LYS A 214 19.67 -1.52 11.58
C LYS A 214 18.39 -0.79 11.94
N VAL A 215 18.41 -0.13 13.09
CA VAL A 215 17.29 0.66 13.62
C VAL A 215 17.78 2.07 13.96
N MET A 216 16.92 3.07 13.74
CA MET A 216 17.22 4.44 14.12
C MET A 216 16.93 4.64 15.61
N ILE A 217 17.97 4.90 16.40
CA ILE A 217 17.86 5.20 17.81
C ILE A 217 17.76 6.73 18.00
N VAL A 218 16.71 7.14 18.68
CA VAL A 218 16.52 8.56 19.04
C VAL A 218 17.24 8.86 20.35
N VAL A 219 18.10 9.88 20.37
CA VAL A 219 18.80 10.31 21.59
C VAL A 219 18.11 11.54 22.17
N GLN A 220 17.74 11.42 23.44
CA GLN A 220 17.11 12.48 24.21
C GLN A 220 18.02 12.92 25.37
N VAL A 221 18.01 14.20 25.67
CA VAL A 221 18.60 14.77 26.91
C VAL A 221 17.44 15.42 27.68
N ASN A 222 17.23 14.95 28.91
CA ASN A 222 16.12 15.39 29.77
C ASN A 222 14.75 15.35 29.06
N GLY A 223 14.50 14.25 28.30
CA GLY A 223 13.24 14.02 27.57
C GLY A 223 13.08 14.82 26.27
N LYS A 224 14.03 15.65 25.87
CA LYS A 224 14.01 16.40 24.60
C LYS A 224 14.92 15.73 23.58
N VAL A 225 14.42 15.47 22.38
CA VAL A 225 15.20 14.90 21.27
C VAL A 225 16.33 15.85 20.88
N ARG A 226 17.57 15.32 20.83
CA ARG A 226 18.77 16.08 20.52
C ARG A 226 19.51 15.52 19.31
N ASP A 227 19.47 14.18 19.13
CA ASP A 227 20.16 13.53 18.03
C ASP A 227 19.51 12.20 17.67
N ARG A 228 20.03 11.54 16.63
CA ARG A 228 19.63 10.20 16.17
C ARG A 228 20.85 9.51 15.57
N PHE A 229 20.96 8.20 15.76
CA PHE A 229 21.98 7.37 15.10
C PHE A 229 21.43 6.01 14.74
N GLU A 230 22.08 5.36 13.77
CA GLU A 230 21.75 3.98 13.39
C GLU A 230 22.53 3.01 14.28
N ALA A 231 21.84 2.03 14.84
CA ALA A 231 22.42 0.89 15.54
C ALA A 231 21.90 -0.42 14.95
N ASP A 232 22.64 -1.50 15.13
CA ASP A 232 22.15 -2.82 14.77
C ASP A 232 20.90 -3.16 15.60
N LYS A 233 19.93 -3.82 14.95
CA LYS A 233 18.73 -4.28 15.65
C LYS A 233 19.14 -5.24 16.77
N ASP A 234 18.56 -5.03 17.95
CA ASP A 234 18.87 -5.79 19.16
C ASP A 234 20.31 -5.67 19.64
N ALA A 235 21.02 -4.60 19.21
CA ALA A 235 22.35 -4.27 19.73
C ALA A 235 22.35 -4.20 21.26
N ASP A 236 23.47 -4.61 21.84
CA ASP A 236 23.66 -4.58 23.31
C ASP A 236 23.45 -3.17 23.86
N LYS A 237 22.73 -3.09 25.00
CA LYS A 237 22.39 -1.82 25.62
C LYS A 237 23.62 -0.97 25.98
N GLU A 238 24.70 -1.61 26.40
CA GLU A 238 25.95 -0.92 26.76
C GLU A 238 26.61 -0.32 25.50
N ALA A 239 26.57 -1.06 24.35
CA ALA A 239 27.10 -0.56 23.09
C ALA A 239 26.29 0.65 22.57
N VAL A 240 24.95 0.57 22.63
CA VAL A 240 24.02 1.63 22.24
C VAL A 240 24.19 2.86 23.15
N GLU A 241 24.34 2.67 24.46
CA GLU A 241 24.60 3.73 25.42
C GLU A 241 25.93 4.45 25.12
N LYS A 242 27.01 3.68 24.95
CA LYS A 242 28.34 4.21 24.63
C LYS A 242 28.34 5.03 23.33
N GLN A 243 27.65 4.53 22.30
CA GLN A 243 27.52 5.24 21.02
C GLN A 243 26.71 6.53 21.19
N ALA A 244 25.60 6.50 21.92
CA ALA A 244 24.79 7.69 22.20
C ALA A 244 25.58 8.76 22.93
N LEU A 245 26.37 8.37 23.93
CA LEU A 245 27.23 9.29 24.71
C LEU A 245 28.39 9.85 23.87
N SER A 246 28.86 9.17 22.83
CA SER A 246 29.96 9.62 21.98
C SER A 246 29.56 10.64 20.90
N LEU A 247 28.28 10.91 20.70
CA LEU A 247 27.81 11.87 19.69
C LEU A 247 28.23 13.30 20.04
N ASP A 248 28.81 14.04 19.10
CA ASP A 248 29.28 15.40 19.26
C ASP A 248 28.19 16.36 19.77
N THR A 249 26.95 16.16 19.30
CA THR A 249 25.78 16.93 19.76
C THR A 249 25.46 16.68 21.23
N ILE A 250 25.67 15.46 21.71
CA ILE A 250 25.42 15.07 23.10
C ILE A 250 26.54 15.48 24.01
N GLN A 251 27.79 15.40 23.56
CA GLN A 251 28.99 15.83 24.33
C GLN A 251 28.89 17.29 24.81
N LYS A 252 28.23 18.17 24.05
CA LYS A 252 27.99 19.56 24.46
C LYS A 252 27.13 19.66 25.72
N TYR A 253 26.12 18.80 25.84
CA TYR A 253 25.25 18.75 27.03
C TYR A 253 25.93 18.07 28.21
N LEU A 254 26.86 17.15 27.95
CA LEU A 254 27.66 16.49 29.00
C LEU A 254 28.74 17.40 29.58
N ALA A 255 29.22 18.38 28.81
CA ALA A 255 30.18 19.37 29.29
C ALA A 255 29.54 20.41 30.23
N GLU A 256 28.23 20.59 30.18
CA GLU A 256 27.48 21.57 30.99
C GLU A 256 26.84 20.98 32.25
N GLY A 257 26.88 19.63 32.44
CA GLY A 257 26.24 18.97 33.58
C GLY A 257 26.68 17.54 33.81
N GLU A 258 26.36 16.99 34.97
CA GLU A 258 26.69 15.62 35.37
C GLU A 258 25.60 14.62 34.97
N VAL A 259 26.00 13.50 34.31
CA VAL A 259 25.07 12.43 33.93
C VAL A 259 24.59 11.68 35.17
N ARG A 260 23.33 11.76 35.47
CA ARG A 260 22.72 11.02 36.59
C ARG A 260 22.25 9.61 36.21
N LYS A 261 21.71 9.47 35.01
CA LYS A 261 21.15 8.21 34.57
C LYS A 261 21.02 8.17 33.03
N VAL A 262 21.32 7.02 32.45
CA VAL A 262 20.99 6.72 31.03
C VAL A 262 19.93 5.64 30.99
N ILE A 263 18.87 5.86 30.23
CA ILE A 263 17.76 4.93 30.05
C ILE A 263 17.76 4.49 28.60
N VAL A 264 18.08 3.23 28.35
CA VAL A 264 18.09 2.64 27.00
C VAL A 264 16.83 1.79 26.83
N ILE A 265 15.98 2.17 25.86
CA ILE A 265 14.86 1.35 25.37
C ILE A 265 15.31 0.74 24.06
N THR A 266 15.49 -0.58 24.04
CA THR A 266 15.99 -1.34 22.89
C THR A 266 15.24 -0.97 21.62
N ASN A 267 16.00 -0.75 20.53
CA ASN A 267 15.49 -0.42 19.18
C ASN A 267 14.69 0.89 19.07
N LYS A 268 14.72 1.78 20.08
CA LYS A 268 13.87 2.99 20.06
C LYS A 268 14.59 4.25 20.52
N ILE A 269 14.98 4.32 21.79
CA ILE A 269 15.36 5.58 22.43
C ILE A 269 16.47 5.34 23.44
N VAL A 270 17.41 6.29 23.49
CA VAL A 270 18.32 6.53 24.61
C VAL A 270 17.97 7.87 25.23
N ASN A 271 17.59 7.89 26.51
CA ASN A 271 17.34 9.13 27.24
C ASN A 271 18.41 9.35 28.33
N ILE A 272 19.16 10.43 28.20
CA ILE A 272 20.24 10.82 29.09
C ILE A 272 19.69 11.88 30.03
N VAL A 273 19.73 11.61 31.32
CA VAL A 273 19.33 12.55 32.35
C VAL A 273 20.58 13.27 32.91
N VAL A 274 20.66 14.55 32.63
CA VAL A 274 21.76 15.44 33.06
C VAL A 274 21.22 16.45 34.06
N LYS A 275 22.04 16.78 35.10
CA LYS A 275 21.72 17.80 36.09
C LYS A 275 22.73 18.96 36.00
#